data_7e05c131622444fd8175fcdc5e96f35c
#
_entry.id   7e05c131622444fd8175fcdc5e96f35c
#
_cell.length_a   1.000
_cell.length_b   1.000
_cell.length_c   1.000
_cell.angle_alpha   90.00
_cell.angle_beta   90.00
_cell.angle_gamma   90.00
#
_symmetry.space_group_name_H-M   'P 1'
#
loop_
_entity.id
_entity.type
_entity.pdbx_description
1 polymer ?
#
loop_
_entity_poly.entity_id
_entity_poly.type
_entity_poly.pdbx_seq_one_letter_code
_entity_poly.pdbx_strand_id
1 'polypeptide(L)'
;MTSSEIKFVPKGWGHEKWIVNTDEYCGKLLFFEEGKRCSWHYHKLKDETFYLQTGKLLLYYGDTDSLEGAKDIVLTPGDKFHIYRGLRHQMIAIEPSELFEFSTQHFDEDSYRVLKGD
;
A
#
# COMPACT_ATOMS: atom_id res chain seq x y z
N MET A 1 3.61 -25.82 -15.87
CA MET A 1 2.41 -25.32 -15.23
C MET A 1 2.74 -24.18 -14.33
N THR A 2 1.85 -23.33 -14.18
CA THR A 2 2.03 -22.21 -13.29
C THR A 2 1.25 -22.42 -12.02
N SER A 3 1.76 -21.91 -10.94
CA SER A 3 1.00 -21.85 -9.71
C SER A 3 -0.08 -20.78 -9.88
N SER A 4 -1.29 -21.15 -9.52
CA SER A 4 -2.39 -20.21 -9.43
C SER A 4 -2.66 -19.80 -7.98
N GLU A 5 -1.77 -20.17 -7.08
CA GLU A 5 -1.95 -19.87 -5.68
C GLU A 5 -1.73 -18.40 -5.37
N ILE A 6 -2.64 -17.82 -4.61
CA ILE A 6 -2.52 -16.49 -4.07
C ILE A 6 -1.78 -16.59 -2.75
N LYS A 7 -0.73 -15.80 -2.58
CA LYS A 7 0.02 -15.76 -1.33
C LYS A 7 -0.71 -14.85 -0.35
N PHE A 8 -1.07 -15.38 0.81
CA PHE A 8 -1.70 -14.63 1.89
C PHE A 8 -0.64 -14.19 2.90
N VAL A 9 -0.56 -12.88 3.15
CA VAL A 9 0.43 -12.30 4.07
C VAL A 9 -0.31 -11.52 5.15
N PRO A 10 -0.37 -12.03 6.40
CA PRO A 10 -0.99 -11.28 7.50
C PRO A 10 -0.14 -10.08 7.90
N LYS A 11 -0.81 -9.01 8.29
CA LYS A 11 -0.21 -7.76 8.75
C LYS A 11 -0.90 -7.32 10.04
N GLY A 12 -0.24 -6.49 10.83
CA GLY A 12 -0.87 -5.92 12.02
C GLY A 12 -2.10 -5.07 11.72
N TRP A 13 -2.19 -4.52 10.51
CA TRP A 13 -3.31 -3.68 10.08
C TRP A 13 -4.37 -4.44 9.27
N GLY A 14 -4.17 -5.73 8.99
CA GLY A 14 -5.08 -6.55 8.20
C GLY A 14 -4.33 -7.64 7.46
N HIS A 15 -4.38 -7.64 6.13
CA HIS A 15 -3.62 -8.62 5.35
C HIS A 15 -3.43 -8.15 3.90
N GLU A 16 -2.51 -8.84 3.22
CA GLU A 16 -2.29 -8.70 1.79
C GLU A 16 -2.54 -10.04 1.11
N LYS A 17 -3.20 -9.99 -0.04
CA LYS A 17 -3.30 -11.13 -0.96
C LYS A 17 -2.43 -10.80 -2.17
N TRP A 18 -1.35 -11.52 -2.34
CA TRP A 18 -0.47 -11.36 -3.49
C TRP A 18 -1.03 -12.18 -4.63
N ILE A 19 -1.74 -11.51 -5.53
CA ILE A 19 -2.42 -12.17 -6.66
C ILE A 19 -1.38 -12.57 -7.70
N VAL A 20 -0.41 -11.69 -7.94
CA VAL A 20 0.71 -11.93 -8.87
C VAL A 20 1.89 -11.05 -8.47
N ASN A 21 3.09 -11.60 -8.57
CA ASN A 21 4.32 -10.84 -8.38
C ASN A 21 5.41 -11.46 -9.27
N THR A 22 5.68 -10.82 -10.38
CA THR A 22 6.66 -11.27 -11.37
C THR A 22 7.71 -10.18 -11.60
N ASP A 23 8.71 -10.47 -12.42
CA ASP A 23 9.72 -9.48 -12.80
C ASP A 23 9.17 -8.38 -13.71
N GLU A 24 7.95 -8.54 -14.22
CA GLU A 24 7.33 -7.55 -15.09
C GLU A 24 6.26 -6.72 -14.38
N TYR A 25 5.48 -7.33 -13.48
CA TYR A 25 4.42 -6.62 -12.77
C TYR A 25 3.99 -7.34 -11.49
N CYS A 26 3.26 -6.61 -10.66
CA CYS A 26 2.73 -7.10 -9.39
C CYS A 26 1.30 -6.61 -9.22
N GLY A 27 0.44 -7.47 -8.67
CA GLY A 27 -0.93 -7.12 -8.30
C GLY A 27 -1.25 -7.71 -6.93
N LYS A 28 -1.74 -6.86 -6.03
CA LYS A 28 -2.11 -7.26 -4.67
C LYS A 28 -3.46 -6.68 -4.30
N LEU A 29 -4.17 -7.40 -3.43
CA LEU A 29 -5.33 -6.87 -2.73
C LEU A 29 -4.94 -6.70 -1.27
N LEU A 30 -5.02 -5.48 -0.76
CA LEU A 30 -4.71 -5.13 0.62
C LEU A 30 -6.02 -4.91 1.37
N PHE A 31 -6.19 -5.57 2.51
CA PHE A 31 -7.33 -5.34 3.39
C PHE A 31 -6.85 -4.67 4.67
N PHE A 32 -7.49 -3.53 4.99
CA PHE A 32 -7.21 -2.76 6.21
C PHE A 32 -8.40 -2.86 7.16
N GLU A 33 -8.13 -3.24 8.40
CA GLU A 33 -9.14 -3.16 9.46
C GLU A 33 -9.35 -1.71 9.86
N GLU A 34 -10.56 -1.37 10.25
CA GLU A 34 -10.92 -0.02 10.68
C GLU A 34 -9.99 0.49 11.79
N GLY A 35 -9.52 1.72 11.64
CA GLY A 35 -8.65 2.39 12.60
C GLY A 35 -7.19 1.98 12.55
N LYS A 36 -6.85 1.00 11.72
CA LYS A 36 -5.47 0.50 11.61
C LYS A 36 -4.70 1.24 10.54
N ARG A 37 -3.37 1.24 10.66
CA ARG A 37 -2.47 1.94 9.75
C ARG A 37 -1.27 1.10 9.39
N CYS A 38 -0.79 1.25 8.15
CA CYS A 38 0.50 0.71 7.76
C CYS A 38 1.62 1.67 8.19
N SER A 39 2.87 1.27 7.97
CA SER A 39 4.01 2.13 8.28
C SER A 39 4.08 3.36 7.37
N TRP A 40 4.75 4.39 7.84
CA TRP A 40 5.22 5.51 7.02
C TRP A 40 6.50 5.06 6.37
N HIS A 41 6.46 4.80 5.06
CA HIS A 41 7.55 4.12 4.35
C HIS A 41 7.63 4.54 2.89
N TYR A 42 8.66 4.09 2.21
CA TYR A 42 8.84 4.31 0.77
C TYR A 42 9.52 3.12 0.12
N HIS A 43 9.47 3.08 -1.20
CA HIS A 43 10.14 2.09 -2.03
C HIS A 43 11.07 2.82 -3.01
N LYS A 44 12.25 2.27 -3.24
CA LYS A 44 13.21 2.84 -4.22
C LYS A 44 13.04 2.22 -5.60
N LEU A 45 12.65 0.95 -5.65
CA LEU A 45 12.54 0.19 -6.89
C LEU A 45 11.11 0.12 -7.40
N LYS A 46 10.15 0.00 -6.48
CA LYS A 46 8.76 -0.21 -6.86
C LYS A 46 8.04 1.10 -7.16
N ASP A 47 7.42 1.14 -8.33
CA ASP A 47 6.45 2.16 -8.73
C ASP A 47 5.07 1.52 -8.61
N GLU A 48 4.10 2.18 -7.97
CA GLU A 48 2.81 1.56 -7.72
C GLU A 48 1.66 2.54 -7.88
N THR A 49 0.48 2.00 -8.19
CA THR A 49 -0.77 2.76 -8.20
C THR A 49 -1.77 2.02 -7.34
N PHE A 50 -2.40 2.74 -6.44
CA PHE A 50 -3.47 2.22 -5.60
C PHE A 50 -4.83 2.55 -6.19
N TYR A 51 -5.77 1.63 -6.04
CA TYR A 51 -7.18 1.81 -6.41
C TYR A 51 -8.04 1.34 -5.24
N LEU A 52 -8.85 2.24 -4.68
CA LEU A 52 -9.72 1.87 -3.57
C LEU A 52 -11.00 1.20 -4.10
N GLN A 53 -11.19 -0.06 -3.72
CA GLN A 53 -12.35 -0.85 -4.14
C GLN A 53 -13.52 -0.62 -3.20
N THR A 54 -13.29 -0.69 -1.88
CA THR A 54 -14.31 -0.51 -0.86
C THR A 54 -13.72 0.22 0.35
N GLY A 55 -14.58 0.87 1.13
CA GLY A 55 -14.17 1.52 2.38
C GLY A 55 -13.79 2.97 2.22
N LYS A 56 -12.91 3.43 3.09
CA LYS A 56 -12.42 4.81 3.10
C LYS A 56 -11.05 4.84 3.77
N LEU A 57 -10.06 5.39 3.06
CA LEU A 57 -8.67 5.47 3.53
C LEU A 57 -8.19 6.91 3.57
N LEU A 58 -7.48 7.25 4.65
CA LEU A 58 -6.71 8.49 4.72
C LEU A 58 -5.29 8.16 4.30
N LEU A 59 -4.79 8.83 3.27
CA LEU A 59 -3.45 8.64 2.74
C LEU A 59 -2.60 9.87 3.04
N TYR A 60 -1.52 9.67 3.82
CA TYR A 60 -0.47 10.69 3.97
C TYR A 60 0.63 10.41 2.94
N TYR A 61 1.19 11.47 2.35
CA TYR A 61 2.26 11.32 1.37
C TYR A 61 3.20 12.53 1.39
N GLY A 62 4.46 12.30 1.05
CA GLY A 62 5.46 13.35 1.01
C GLY A 62 6.79 12.87 0.48
N ASP A 63 7.65 13.82 0.12
CA ASP A 63 8.95 13.53 -0.49
C ASP A 63 10.09 13.42 0.52
N THR A 64 9.82 13.66 1.80
CA THR A 64 10.82 13.60 2.87
C THR A 64 10.38 12.64 3.95
N ASP A 65 11.27 12.35 4.87
CA ASP A 65 10.97 11.45 5.99
C ASP A 65 10.00 12.07 7.01
N SER A 66 9.77 13.39 6.94
CA SER A 66 8.92 14.10 7.92
C SER A 66 7.44 13.88 7.64
N LEU A 67 6.78 13.17 8.53
CA LEU A 67 5.32 13.00 8.48
C LEU A 67 4.61 14.32 8.79
N GLU A 68 5.19 15.15 9.65
CA GLU A 68 4.60 16.43 10.06
C GLU A 68 4.36 17.36 8.87
N GLY A 69 5.25 17.37 7.88
CA GLY A 69 5.11 18.20 6.68
C GLY A 69 4.38 17.51 5.53
N ALA A 70 3.85 16.31 5.75
CA ALA A 70 3.20 15.55 4.68
C ALA A 70 1.85 16.13 4.30
N LYS A 71 1.47 15.88 3.05
CA LYS A 71 0.11 16.15 2.55
C LYS A 71 -0.78 14.96 2.87
N ASP A 72 -2.08 15.17 2.78
CA ASP A 72 -3.02 14.08 2.96
C ASP A 72 -4.18 14.17 1.97
N ILE A 73 -4.80 13.03 1.72
CA ILE A 73 -5.99 12.92 0.89
C ILE A 73 -6.83 11.75 1.39
N VAL A 74 -8.16 11.93 1.38
CA VAL A 74 -9.09 10.84 1.68
C VAL A 74 -9.46 10.17 0.37
N LEU A 75 -9.24 8.85 0.29
CA LEU A 75 -9.66 8.05 -0.85
C LEU A 75 -11.02 7.43 -0.56
N THR A 76 -11.90 7.48 -1.54
CA THR A 76 -13.20 6.82 -1.53
C THR A 76 -13.28 5.84 -2.70
N PRO A 77 -14.22 4.88 -2.69
CA PRO A 77 -14.29 3.85 -3.75
C PRO A 77 -14.30 4.47 -5.15
N GLY A 78 -13.41 3.92 -6.00
CA GLY A 78 -13.21 4.43 -7.35
C GLY A 78 -12.04 5.38 -7.50
N ASP A 79 -11.46 5.86 -6.40
CA ASP A 79 -10.29 6.74 -6.44
C ASP A 79 -9.01 5.94 -6.65
N LYS A 80 -8.08 6.53 -7.37
CA LYS A 80 -6.74 5.97 -7.54
C LYS A 80 -5.69 7.01 -7.13
N PHE A 81 -4.52 6.52 -6.75
CA PHE A 81 -3.40 7.39 -6.37
C PHE A 81 -2.08 6.74 -6.77
N HIS A 82 -1.25 7.50 -7.50
CA HIS A 82 0.06 7.04 -7.94
C HIS A 82 1.10 7.32 -6.86
N ILE A 83 1.79 6.26 -6.44
CA ILE A 83 2.92 6.31 -5.51
C ILE A 83 4.18 6.10 -6.33
N TYR A 84 4.83 7.18 -6.74
CA TYR A 84 6.08 7.09 -7.51
C TYR A 84 7.23 6.65 -6.61
N ARG A 85 8.32 6.22 -7.23
CA ARG A 85 9.51 5.77 -6.50
C ARG A 85 10.02 6.85 -5.54
N GLY A 86 10.25 6.46 -4.28
CA GLY A 86 10.71 7.39 -3.26
C GLY A 86 9.64 8.14 -2.50
N LEU A 87 8.40 8.19 -3.01
CA LEU A 87 7.33 8.89 -2.31
C LEU A 87 7.01 8.17 -0.99
N ARG A 88 7.18 8.87 0.13
CA ARG A 88 6.79 8.35 1.45
C ARG A 88 5.28 8.34 1.52
N HIS A 89 4.73 7.27 2.08
CA HIS A 89 3.28 7.15 2.19
C HIS A 89 2.88 6.30 3.39
N GLN A 90 1.69 6.58 3.91
CA GLN A 90 1.07 5.84 4.99
C GLN A 90 -0.43 5.89 4.81
N MET A 91 -1.11 4.76 5.00
CA MET A 91 -2.56 4.69 4.91
C MET A 91 -3.14 4.33 6.27
N ILE A 92 -4.26 4.99 6.61
CA ILE A 92 -5.03 4.75 7.82
C ILE A 92 -6.46 4.46 7.38
N ALA A 93 -7.02 3.33 7.79
CA ALA A 93 -8.38 2.98 7.43
C ALA A 93 -9.38 3.73 8.31
N ILE A 94 -10.19 4.59 7.70
CA ILE A 94 -11.31 5.26 8.36
C ILE A 94 -12.46 4.26 8.51
N GLU A 95 -12.64 3.39 7.51
CA GLU A 95 -13.57 2.27 7.50
C GLU A 95 -12.79 1.02 7.06
N PRO A 96 -13.32 -0.20 7.30
CA PRO A 96 -12.67 -1.39 6.72
C PRO A 96 -12.56 -1.21 5.21
N SER A 97 -11.37 -1.45 4.66
CA SER A 97 -11.08 -1.05 3.28
C SER A 97 -10.36 -2.13 2.50
N GLU A 98 -10.74 -2.26 1.22
CA GLU A 98 -10.04 -3.10 0.26
C GLU A 98 -9.39 -2.21 -0.78
N LEU A 99 -8.07 -2.33 -0.91
CA LEU A 99 -7.25 -1.50 -1.78
C LEU A 99 -6.47 -2.42 -2.73
N PHE A 100 -6.59 -2.17 -4.04
CA PHE A 100 -5.75 -2.85 -5.01
C PHE A 100 -4.43 -2.10 -5.20
N GLU A 101 -3.35 -2.85 -5.22
CA GLU A 101 -2.03 -2.36 -5.60
C GLU A 101 -1.67 -2.94 -6.96
N PHE A 102 -1.39 -2.07 -7.92
CA PHE A 102 -0.83 -2.43 -9.23
C PHE A 102 0.56 -1.83 -9.30
N SER A 103 1.57 -2.66 -9.48
CA SER A 103 2.93 -2.17 -9.34
C SER A 103 3.92 -2.93 -10.20
N THR A 104 5.15 -2.42 -10.24
CA THR A 104 6.31 -3.19 -10.68
C THR A 104 6.59 -4.28 -9.64
N GLN A 105 7.57 -5.13 -9.88
CA GLN A 105 7.88 -6.24 -9.00
C GLN A 105 8.09 -5.80 -7.56
N HIS A 106 7.51 -6.54 -6.62
CA HIS A 106 7.69 -6.31 -5.20
C HIS A 106 8.88 -7.10 -4.66
N PHE A 107 9.72 -6.43 -3.87
CA PHE A 107 10.81 -7.03 -3.10
C PHE A 107 10.63 -6.62 -1.64
N ASP A 108 10.64 -7.57 -0.71
CA ASP A 108 10.46 -7.27 0.72
C ASP A 108 11.54 -6.30 1.24
N GLU A 109 12.78 -6.43 0.77
CA GLU A 109 13.89 -5.56 1.15
C GLU A 109 13.79 -4.14 0.59
N ASP A 110 12.84 -3.88 -0.32
CA ASP A 110 12.61 -2.56 -0.91
C ASP A 110 11.60 -1.73 -0.10
N SER A 111 11.30 -2.11 1.11
CA SER A 111 10.46 -1.33 2.02
C SER A 111 11.33 -0.64 3.06
N TYR A 112 11.40 0.68 2.97
CA TYR A 112 12.20 1.50 3.87
C TYR A 112 11.25 2.18 4.85
N ARG A 113 11.16 1.62 6.06
CA ARG A 113 10.23 2.11 7.09
C ARG A 113 10.86 3.26 7.86
N VAL A 114 10.20 4.42 7.81
CA VAL A 114 10.60 5.60 8.58
C VAL A 114 9.92 5.59 9.94
N LEU A 115 8.62 5.30 9.98
CA LEU A 115 7.84 5.17 11.20
C LEU A 115 7.04 3.87 11.15
N LYS A 116 7.01 3.18 12.26
CA LYS A 116 6.30 1.91 12.39
C LYS A 116 4.79 2.12 12.30
N GLY A 117 4.10 1.15 11.68
CA GLY A 117 2.65 1.06 11.69
C GLY A 117 2.15 0.01 12.69
N ASP A 118 0.94 -0.42 12.48
CA ASP A 118 0.30 -1.48 13.30
C ASP A 118 0.79 -2.89 12.97
#